data_0e6dca8f4e2ee1130477f0a4dc04a49e
#
_entry.id   0e6dca8f4e2ee1130477f0a4dc04a49e
#
_cell.length_a   1.000
_cell.length_b   1.000
_cell.length_c   1.000
_cell.angle_alpha   90.00
_cell.angle_beta   90.00
_cell.angle_gamma   90.00
#
_symmetry.space_group_name_H-M   'P 1'
#
loop_
_entity.id
_entity.type
_entity.pdbx_description
1 polymer ?
#
loop_
_entity_poly.entity_id
_entity_poly.type
_entity_poly.pdbx_seq_one_letter_code
_entity_poly.pdbx_strand_id
1 'polypeptide(L)'
;MSIEVALADLAEAITSRGPVAYLVTVSDGGPRVVSVGVEVGDDPHPGTVTLTVGAGRHSVANVGDRPQVTLFWPVDADHPKHTLLVDGTATVTSDGDRISISPTAVVLHRVRAGRGG
;
A
#
# COMPACT_ATOMS: atom_id res chain seq x y z
N MET A 1 14.93 11.37 -3.95
CA MET A 1 15.70 10.16 -3.63
C MET A 1 14.83 9.18 -2.85
N SER A 2 14.93 7.92 -3.13
CA SER A 2 14.15 6.87 -2.47
C SER A 2 15.07 5.99 -1.64
N ILE A 3 14.55 5.54 -0.51
CA ILE A 3 15.26 4.62 0.38
C ILE A 3 14.49 3.30 0.37
N GLU A 4 15.15 2.21 0.00
CA GLU A 4 14.53 0.89 0.06
C GLU A 4 14.32 0.47 1.50
N VAL A 5 13.17 -0.14 1.76
CA VAL A 5 12.83 -0.72 3.06
C VAL A 5 12.76 -2.23 2.91
N ALA A 6 13.44 -2.95 3.77
CA ALA A 6 13.37 -4.41 3.75
C ALA A 6 11.94 -4.87 4.09
N LEU A 7 11.47 -5.92 3.44
CA LEU A 7 10.13 -6.46 3.72
C LEU A 7 9.97 -6.86 5.18
N ALA A 8 11.05 -7.32 5.82
CA ALA A 8 11.02 -7.67 7.24
C ALA A 8 10.73 -6.47 8.15
N ASP A 9 10.96 -5.24 7.69
CA ASP A 9 10.73 -4.02 8.46
C ASP A 9 9.39 -3.36 8.14
N LEU A 10 8.62 -3.93 7.21
CA LEU A 10 7.40 -3.30 6.73
C LEU A 10 6.33 -3.15 7.81
N ALA A 11 6.13 -4.18 8.62
CA ALA A 11 5.09 -4.14 9.67
C ALA A 11 5.34 -2.98 10.64
N GLU A 12 6.59 -2.77 11.03
CA GLU A 12 6.97 -1.66 11.91
C GLU A 12 6.79 -0.32 11.22
N ALA A 13 7.17 -0.22 9.95
CA ALA A 13 7.01 1.01 9.19
C ALA A 13 5.53 1.41 9.07
N ILE A 14 4.64 0.45 8.83
CA ILE A 14 3.21 0.71 8.78
C ILE A 14 2.67 1.13 10.14
N THR A 15 3.06 0.42 11.20
CA THR A 15 2.62 0.73 12.56
C THR A 15 2.95 2.17 12.94
N SER A 16 4.12 2.65 12.54
CA SER A 16 4.52 4.03 12.83
C SER A 16 3.70 5.06 12.07
N ARG A 17 3.05 4.69 10.97
CA ARG A 17 2.28 5.58 10.11
C ARG A 17 0.78 5.57 10.40
N GLY A 18 0.27 4.50 10.97
CA GLY A 18 -1.13 4.34 11.30
C GLY A 18 -1.88 3.42 10.32
N PRO A 19 -3.17 3.11 10.65
CA PRO A 19 -3.90 2.05 9.97
C PRO A 19 -4.59 2.48 8.66
N VAL A 20 -4.50 3.74 8.27
CA VAL A 20 -5.19 4.24 7.07
C VAL A 20 -4.16 4.63 6.02
N ALA A 21 -4.36 4.11 4.82
CA ALA A 21 -3.50 4.39 3.67
C ALA A 21 -4.36 4.67 2.45
N TYR A 22 -3.72 5.02 1.35
CA TYR A 22 -4.36 5.14 0.05
C TYR A 22 -3.98 3.95 -0.80
N LEU A 23 -4.99 3.37 -1.44
CA LEU A 23 -4.82 2.25 -2.36
C LEU A 23 -4.97 2.76 -3.79
N VAL A 24 -3.97 2.47 -4.61
CA VAL A 24 -3.99 2.80 -6.04
C VAL A 24 -4.23 1.51 -6.82
N THR A 25 -5.33 1.48 -7.57
CA THR A 25 -5.63 0.41 -8.52
C THR A 25 -5.73 1.00 -9.92
N VAL A 26 -5.68 0.16 -10.92
CA VAL A 26 -5.75 0.60 -12.32
C VAL A 26 -7.02 0.06 -12.94
N SER A 27 -7.76 0.96 -13.60
CA SER A 27 -8.94 0.62 -14.41
C SER A 27 -8.69 1.01 -15.85
N ASP A 28 -9.65 0.70 -16.75
CA ASP A 28 -9.58 1.12 -18.13
C ASP A 28 -9.54 2.64 -18.28
N GLY A 29 -10.17 3.36 -17.34
CA GLY A 29 -10.17 4.82 -17.31
C GLY A 29 -8.93 5.44 -16.69
N GLY A 30 -7.95 4.61 -16.24
CA GLY A 30 -6.74 5.08 -15.61
C GLY A 30 -6.67 4.72 -14.15
N PRO A 31 -5.70 5.30 -13.41
CA PRO A 31 -5.53 5.00 -11.99
C PRO A 31 -6.73 5.48 -11.16
N ARG A 32 -7.02 4.73 -10.11
CA ARG A 32 -8.01 5.09 -9.08
C ARG A 32 -7.33 5.09 -7.74
N VAL A 33 -7.68 6.06 -6.89
CA VAL A 33 -7.14 6.17 -5.54
C VAL A 33 -8.28 6.22 -4.55
N VAL A 34 -8.23 5.34 -3.56
CA VAL A 34 -9.21 5.31 -2.48
C VAL A 34 -8.49 5.19 -1.15
N SER A 35 -9.09 5.72 -0.09
CA SER A 35 -8.57 5.51 1.27
C SER A 35 -9.07 4.19 1.81
N VAL A 36 -8.20 3.44 2.48
CA VAL A 36 -8.51 2.10 2.99
C VAL A 36 -7.93 1.92 4.38
N GLY A 37 -8.60 1.12 5.19
CA GLY A 37 -8.02 0.60 6.43
C GLY A 37 -7.12 -0.58 6.08
N VAL A 38 -5.94 -0.62 6.68
CA VAL A 38 -4.94 -1.65 6.42
C VAL A 38 -4.74 -2.48 7.67
N GLU A 39 -4.83 -3.80 7.54
CA GLU A 39 -4.48 -4.75 8.58
C GLU A 39 -3.23 -5.49 8.14
N VAL A 40 -2.26 -5.58 9.05
CA VAL A 40 -1.02 -6.33 8.83
C VAL A 40 -1.19 -7.72 9.42
N GLY A 41 -1.08 -8.73 8.58
CA GLY A 41 -1.15 -10.12 9.00
C GLY A 41 0.21 -10.79 8.90
N ASP A 42 0.40 -11.82 9.72
CA ASP A 42 1.61 -12.64 9.66
C ASP A 42 1.50 -13.59 8.48
N ASP A 43 2.54 -13.62 7.68
CA ASP A 43 2.68 -14.62 6.63
C ASP A 43 3.31 -15.86 7.27
N PRO A 44 2.94 -17.09 6.85
CA PRO A 44 3.60 -18.30 7.33
C PRO A 44 5.09 -18.36 7.01
N HIS A 45 5.56 -17.56 6.06
CA HIS A 45 6.98 -17.49 5.73
C HIS A 45 7.67 -16.41 6.55
N PRO A 46 8.76 -16.71 7.28
CA PRO A 46 9.49 -15.72 8.06
C PRO A 46 9.97 -14.54 7.20
N GLY A 47 9.82 -13.34 7.74
CA GLY A 47 10.28 -12.13 7.06
C GLY A 47 9.32 -11.58 6.02
N THR A 48 8.15 -12.16 5.88
CA THR A 48 7.11 -11.67 4.97
C THR A 48 5.86 -11.30 5.75
N VAL A 49 5.05 -10.43 5.16
CA VAL A 49 3.76 -10.02 5.73
C VAL A 49 2.73 -9.99 4.62
N THR A 50 1.49 -10.19 5.00
CA THR A 50 0.34 -9.99 4.11
C THR A 50 -0.43 -8.80 4.62
N LEU A 51 -0.81 -7.92 3.71
CA LEU A 51 -1.63 -6.75 4.03
C LEU A 51 -3.06 -7.02 3.55
N THR A 52 -4.03 -6.78 4.40
CA THR A 52 -5.44 -6.92 4.04
C THR A 52 -6.08 -5.55 4.14
N VAL A 53 -6.81 -5.17 3.10
CA VAL A 53 -7.49 -3.87 3.05
C VAL A 53 -8.97 -4.06 2.76
N GLY A 54 -9.79 -3.19 3.33
CA GLY A 54 -11.19 -3.09 2.95
C GLY A 54 -11.29 -2.60 1.52
N ALA A 55 -12.24 -3.11 0.76
CA ALA A 55 -12.35 -2.74 -0.64
C ALA A 55 -13.79 -2.59 -1.07
N GLY A 56 -14.05 -1.55 -1.84
CA GLY A 56 -15.32 -1.36 -2.50
C GLY A 56 -15.39 -2.14 -3.81
N ARG A 57 -16.56 -2.15 -4.41
CA ARG A 57 -16.84 -2.90 -5.63
C ARG A 57 -15.88 -2.57 -6.78
N HIS A 58 -15.57 -1.28 -6.97
CA HIS A 58 -14.69 -0.86 -8.07
C HIS A 58 -13.26 -1.32 -7.86
N SER A 59 -12.75 -1.24 -6.63
CA SER A 59 -11.40 -1.71 -6.31
C SER A 59 -11.28 -3.22 -6.50
N VAL A 60 -12.29 -3.98 -6.08
CA VAL A 60 -12.33 -5.44 -6.25
C VAL A 60 -12.29 -5.79 -7.74
N ALA A 61 -13.10 -5.12 -8.56
CA ALA A 61 -13.11 -5.37 -10.00
C ALA A 61 -11.77 -5.02 -10.66
N ASN A 62 -11.17 -3.90 -10.27
CA ASN A 62 -9.89 -3.46 -10.82
C ASN A 62 -8.78 -4.46 -10.51
N VAL A 63 -8.73 -4.95 -9.28
CA VAL A 63 -7.73 -5.95 -8.85
C VAL A 63 -7.91 -7.28 -9.61
N GLY A 64 -9.16 -7.68 -9.86
CA GLY A 64 -9.42 -8.89 -10.62
C GLY A 64 -8.84 -8.85 -12.03
N ASP A 65 -8.86 -7.68 -12.66
CA ASP A 65 -8.32 -7.49 -14.00
C ASP A 65 -6.81 -7.15 -13.99
N ARG A 66 -6.39 -6.36 -13.02
CA ARG A 66 -5.00 -5.88 -12.91
C ARG A 66 -4.56 -5.99 -11.45
N PRO A 67 -3.84 -7.07 -11.10
CA PRO A 67 -3.51 -7.36 -9.71
C PRO A 67 -2.39 -6.51 -9.12
N GLN A 68 -1.65 -5.78 -9.92
CA GLN A 68 -0.61 -4.90 -9.40
C GLN A 68 -1.23 -3.68 -8.75
N VAL A 69 -0.86 -3.43 -7.50
CA VAL A 69 -1.39 -2.31 -6.71
C VAL A 69 -0.26 -1.59 -6.01
N THR A 70 -0.56 -0.38 -5.56
CA THR A 70 0.32 0.38 -4.67
C THR A 70 -0.51 0.89 -3.49
N LEU A 71 0.04 0.70 -2.30
CA LEU A 71 -0.45 1.38 -1.10
C LEU A 71 0.52 2.51 -0.78
N PHE A 72 0.01 3.64 -0.30
CA PHE A 72 0.92 4.66 0.19
C PHE A 72 0.36 5.37 1.41
N TRP A 73 1.29 5.75 2.27
CA TRP A 73 1.07 6.60 3.43
C TRP A 73 1.78 7.91 3.15
N PRO A 74 1.03 9.01 2.96
CA PRO A 74 1.66 10.31 2.69
C PRO A 74 2.44 10.79 3.90
N VAL A 75 3.21 11.86 3.71
CA VAL A 75 3.89 12.52 4.81
C VAL A 75 2.90 12.91 5.90
N ASP A 76 3.36 12.91 7.12
CA ASP A 76 2.59 13.32 8.29
C ASP A 76 3.50 14.11 9.25
N ALA A 77 2.96 14.48 10.43
CA ALA A 77 3.71 15.28 11.39
C ALA A 77 4.97 14.56 11.89
N ASP A 78 4.91 13.23 12.03
CA ASP A 78 6.03 12.42 12.51
C ASP A 78 6.98 12.00 11.39
N HIS A 79 6.51 12.06 10.12
CA HIS A 79 7.27 11.65 8.95
C HIS A 79 7.16 12.75 7.87
N PRO A 80 7.75 13.94 8.13
CA PRO A 80 7.49 15.10 7.26
C PRO A 80 8.21 15.07 5.93
N LYS A 81 9.14 14.15 5.73
CA LYS A 81 10.02 14.18 4.55
C LYS A 81 9.79 13.03 3.57
N HIS A 82 9.13 11.97 3.98
CA HIS A 82 9.01 10.77 3.15
C HIS A 82 7.60 10.23 3.12
N THR A 83 7.16 9.84 1.93
CA THR A 83 5.96 9.02 1.72
C THR A 83 6.38 7.56 1.75
N LEU A 84 5.64 6.73 2.45
CA LEU A 84 5.86 5.28 2.43
C LEU A 84 5.06 4.69 1.26
N LEU A 85 5.74 4.02 0.33
CA LEU A 85 5.14 3.38 -0.84
C LEU A 85 5.34 1.88 -0.75
N VAL A 86 4.27 1.13 -0.93
CA VAL A 86 4.30 -0.33 -0.94
C VAL A 86 3.67 -0.82 -2.24
N ASP A 87 4.48 -1.37 -3.12
CA ASP A 87 3.98 -2.06 -4.30
C ASP A 87 3.73 -3.52 -3.97
N GLY A 88 2.69 -4.08 -4.56
CA GLY A 88 2.38 -5.47 -4.31
C GLY A 88 1.46 -6.07 -5.34
N THR A 89 1.23 -7.37 -5.17
CA THR A 89 0.29 -8.13 -5.97
C THR A 89 -0.93 -8.43 -5.10
N ALA A 90 -2.10 -8.14 -5.63
CA ALA A 90 -3.34 -8.24 -4.87
C ALA A 90 -4.22 -9.37 -5.36
N THR A 91 -4.94 -9.98 -4.44
CA THR A 91 -6.00 -10.95 -4.72
C THR A 91 -7.24 -10.57 -3.92
N VAL A 92 -8.41 -10.89 -4.46
CA VAL A 92 -9.66 -10.68 -3.73
C VAL A 92 -9.84 -11.84 -2.76
N THR A 93 -10.23 -11.54 -1.52
CA THR A 93 -10.49 -12.57 -0.52
C THR A 93 -11.70 -13.41 -0.91
N SER A 94 -11.80 -14.62 -0.31
CA SER A 94 -12.86 -15.57 -0.67
C SER A 94 -14.28 -15.04 -0.45
N ASP A 95 -14.46 -14.11 0.51
CA ASP A 95 -15.76 -13.49 0.75
C ASP A 95 -16.07 -12.32 -0.21
N GLY A 96 -15.09 -11.90 -1.03
CA GLY A 96 -15.27 -10.84 -2.00
C GLY A 96 -15.26 -9.42 -1.47
N ASP A 97 -15.06 -9.24 -0.15
CA ASP A 97 -15.19 -7.94 0.51
C ASP A 97 -13.85 -7.26 0.77
N ARG A 98 -12.74 -7.98 0.64
CA ARG A 98 -11.43 -7.48 1.00
C ARG A 98 -10.43 -7.83 -0.09
N ILE A 99 -9.32 -7.10 -0.05
CA ILE A 99 -8.19 -7.35 -0.92
C ILE A 99 -7.00 -7.75 -0.06
N SER A 100 -6.37 -8.87 -0.40
CA SER A 100 -5.14 -9.34 0.22
C SER A 100 -3.96 -8.95 -0.67
N ILE A 101 -2.96 -8.30 -0.10
CA ILE A 101 -1.82 -7.78 -0.84
C ILE A 101 -0.54 -8.45 -0.34
N SER A 102 0.21 -9.00 -1.28
CA SER A 102 1.56 -9.51 -1.03
C SER A 102 2.55 -8.45 -1.47
N PRO A 103 3.24 -7.79 -0.53
CA PRO A 103 4.19 -6.74 -0.87
C PRO A 103 5.36 -7.28 -1.71
N THR A 104 5.76 -6.54 -2.72
CA THR A 104 6.90 -6.89 -3.58
C THR A 104 8.03 -5.88 -3.46
N ALA A 105 7.73 -4.62 -3.17
CA ALA A 105 8.74 -3.59 -2.99
C ALA A 105 8.22 -2.52 -2.03
N VAL A 106 9.11 -2.04 -1.19
CA VAL A 106 8.78 -1.01 -0.20
C VAL A 106 9.85 0.07 -0.28
N VAL A 107 9.42 1.32 -0.41
CA VAL A 107 10.36 2.45 -0.42
C VAL A 107 9.83 3.61 0.41
N LEU A 108 10.77 4.36 0.97
CA LEU A 108 10.50 5.69 1.50
C LEU A 108 10.89 6.69 0.42
N HIS A 109 9.90 7.35 -0.14
CA HIS A 109 10.10 8.32 -1.20
C HIS A 109 10.16 9.73 -0.63
N ARG A 110 11.29 10.39 -0.83
CA ARG A 110 11.46 11.75 -0.32
C ARG A 110 10.58 12.71 -1.10
N VAL A 111 9.85 13.54 -0.37
CA VAL A 111 9.06 14.60 -0.98
C VAL A 111 9.99 15.60 -1.69
N ARG A 112 9.67 15.90 -2.92
CA ARG A 112 10.36 16.92 -3.70
C ARG A 112 9.73 18.26 -3.41
N ALA A 113 10.55 19.25 -3.09
CA ALA A 113 10.06 20.61 -2.94
C ALA A 113 9.49 21.10 -4.27
N GLY A 114 8.38 21.80 -4.20
CA GLY A 114 7.84 22.47 -5.37
C GLY A 114 8.79 23.53 -5.87
N ARG A 115 8.67 23.88 -7.16
CA ARG A 115 9.49 24.92 -7.76
C ARG A 115 9.20 26.25 -7.11
N GLY A 116 10.23 26.94 -6.68
CA GLY A 116 10.11 28.23 -6.00
C GLY A 116 9.79 28.10 -4.52
N GLY A 117 9.70 26.86 -4.03
CA GLY A 117 9.48 26.58 -2.62
C GLY A 117 10.66 25.87 -2.01
#